data_9fee20b57a4a2cd0c2da8eccbc6f1512
#
_entry.id   9fee20b57a4a2cd0c2da8eccbc6f1512
#
_cell.length_a   1.000
_cell.length_b   1.000
_cell.length_c   1.000
_cell.angle_alpha   90.00
_cell.angle_beta   90.00
_cell.angle_gamma   90.00
#
_symmetry.space_group_name_H-M   'P 1'
#
loop_
_entity.id
_entity.type
_entity.pdbx_description
1 polymer ?
#
loop_
_entity_poly.entity_id
_entity_poly.type
_entity_poly.pdbx_seq_one_letter_code
_entity_poly.pdbx_strand_id
1 'polypeptide(L)'
;MKRIVYLLLCVMVCGGCAKQKPHQFTNEVLNRMTPIKDQGDSETCWIYAMLATIETEHLRWGDSVNLSPYYIEKMMEQEPDAPESKRGEAATLLRLIEKYGIVGYDAMRSVDTPAPRFVFMLGAEYTPQEFARSLCRPGEYMQLMCDKDKPYYQEMELDMPDNWLHDRYLNIPMDSMIVKTERAVRAHHGVCWEDKEHGMAIVGIAHDENGKKYFIMKNSWGTDRPHGGLDYISFDAFRLHTVAVEMTKEAYGLP
;
A
#
# COMPACT_ATOMS: atom_id res chain seq x y z
N MET A 1 -51.01 -1.30 -59.63
CA MET A 1 -50.40 -0.84 -58.35
C MET A 1 -49.39 -1.89 -57.91
N LYS A 2 -48.10 -1.62 -58.09
CA LYS A 2 -47.02 -2.55 -57.76
C LYS A 2 -46.52 -2.22 -56.35
N ARG A 3 -46.66 -3.16 -55.39
CA ARG A 3 -46.09 -3.06 -54.05
C ARG A 3 -44.65 -3.56 -54.09
N ILE A 4 -43.70 -2.66 -53.85
CA ILE A 4 -42.29 -2.98 -53.68
C ILE A 4 -42.10 -3.36 -52.21
N VAL A 5 -41.69 -4.61 -51.94
CA VAL A 5 -41.32 -5.10 -50.63
C VAL A 5 -39.82 -4.87 -50.45
N TYR A 6 -39.44 -3.94 -49.58
CA TYR A 6 -38.04 -3.78 -49.16
C TYR A 6 -37.69 -4.83 -48.13
N LEU A 7 -36.82 -5.76 -48.51
CA LEU A 7 -36.21 -6.73 -47.59
C LEU A 7 -35.05 -6.04 -46.90
N LEU A 8 -35.20 -5.66 -45.62
CA LEU A 8 -34.12 -5.15 -44.80
C LEU A 8 -33.27 -6.34 -44.34
N LEU A 9 -32.06 -6.46 -44.90
CA LEU A 9 -31.06 -7.44 -44.49
C LEU A 9 -30.34 -6.87 -43.27
N CYS A 10 -30.77 -7.30 -42.02
CA CYS A 10 -30.02 -7.04 -40.82
C CYS A 10 -28.78 -7.94 -40.78
N VAL A 11 -27.63 -7.37 -41.15
CA VAL A 11 -26.34 -8.01 -40.89
C VAL A 11 -26.04 -7.86 -39.39
N MET A 12 -26.30 -8.91 -38.61
CA MET A 12 -25.79 -9.00 -37.25
C MET A 12 -24.28 -9.19 -37.33
N VAL A 13 -23.54 -8.10 -37.09
CA VAL A 13 -22.11 -8.18 -36.77
C VAL A 13 -21.99 -8.73 -35.35
N CYS A 14 -21.88 -10.05 -35.23
CA CYS A 14 -21.42 -10.68 -33.99
C CYS A 14 -19.96 -10.27 -33.79
N GLY A 15 -19.75 -9.11 -33.18
CA GLY A 15 -18.46 -8.75 -32.58
C GLY A 15 -18.17 -9.77 -31.49
N GLY A 16 -17.38 -10.78 -31.81
CA GLY A 16 -16.88 -11.72 -30.80
C GLY A 16 -16.07 -10.95 -29.79
N CYS A 17 -16.60 -10.79 -28.56
CA CYS A 17 -15.79 -10.46 -27.41
C CYS A 17 -14.74 -11.59 -27.28
N ALA A 18 -13.57 -11.40 -27.86
CA ALA A 18 -12.43 -12.23 -27.55
C ALA A 18 -12.18 -12.06 -26.05
N LYS A 19 -12.51 -13.06 -25.24
CA LYS A 19 -12.11 -13.10 -23.84
C LYS A 19 -10.60 -12.96 -23.83
N GLN A 20 -10.12 -11.81 -23.40
CA GLN A 20 -8.70 -11.58 -23.21
C GLN A 20 -8.20 -12.66 -22.26
N LYS A 21 -7.23 -13.45 -22.72
CA LYS A 21 -6.63 -14.46 -21.86
C LYS A 21 -6.04 -13.75 -20.64
N PRO A 22 -6.24 -14.27 -19.41
CA PRO A 22 -5.61 -13.68 -18.25
C PRO A 22 -4.09 -13.65 -18.47
N HIS A 23 -3.47 -12.52 -18.17
CA HIS A 23 -2.01 -12.39 -18.24
C HIS A 23 -1.36 -13.44 -17.34
N GLN A 24 -0.34 -14.11 -17.87
CA GLN A 24 0.51 -14.99 -17.07
C GLN A 24 1.70 -14.18 -16.59
N PHE A 25 1.86 -14.14 -15.26
CA PHE A 25 2.99 -13.45 -14.65
C PHE A 25 4.05 -14.43 -14.20
N THR A 26 5.31 -14.07 -14.42
CA THR A 26 6.47 -14.76 -13.86
C THR A 26 7.10 -13.85 -12.82
N ASN A 27 7.13 -14.30 -11.56
CA ASN A 27 7.72 -13.54 -10.48
C ASN A 27 9.25 -13.59 -10.59
N GLU A 28 9.89 -12.41 -10.63
CA GLU A 28 11.34 -12.26 -10.53
C GLU A 28 11.79 -12.17 -9.06
N VAL A 29 11.03 -11.43 -8.26
CA VAL A 29 11.23 -11.25 -6.83
C VAL A 29 9.87 -11.33 -6.15
N LEU A 30 9.80 -12.04 -5.04
CA LEU A 30 8.65 -12.02 -4.15
C LEU A 30 9.16 -11.99 -2.70
N ASN A 31 8.90 -10.90 -2.02
CA ASN A 31 9.31 -10.70 -0.64
C ASN A 31 8.43 -11.52 0.31
N ARG A 32 8.98 -11.84 1.47
CA ARG A 32 8.19 -12.43 2.56
C ARG A 32 7.13 -11.43 2.99
N MET A 33 5.92 -11.92 3.25
CA MET A 33 4.80 -11.09 3.68
C MET A 33 3.95 -11.83 4.70
N THR A 34 3.27 -11.06 5.54
CA THR A 34 2.22 -11.59 6.43
C THR A 34 0.99 -11.99 5.61
N PRO A 35 0.06 -12.78 6.17
CA PRO A 35 -1.20 -13.07 5.50
C PRO A 35 -1.91 -11.81 5.03
N ILE A 36 -2.58 -11.92 3.87
CA ILE A 36 -3.40 -10.84 3.34
C ILE A 36 -4.60 -10.64 4.26
N LYS A 37 -4.81 -9.39 4.67
CA LYS A 37 -5.92 -8.96 5.51
C LYS A 37 -7.08 -8.46 4.63
N ASP A 38 -8.25 -8.31 5.24
CA ASP A 38 -9.42 -7.73 4.60
C ASP A 38 -9.87 -6.50 5.38
N GLN A 39 -9.86 -5.34 4.71
CA GLN A 39 -10.34 -4.07 5.29
C GLN A 39 -11.86 -3.94 5.25
N GLY A 40 -12.55 -4.85 4.53
CA GLY A 40 -13.99 -4.74 4.28
C GLY A 40 -14.34 -3.46 3.51
N ASP A 41 -15.39 -2.79 3.95
CA ASP A 41 -15.88 -1.54 3.35
C ASP A 41 -15.22 -0.28 3.94
N SER A 42 -14.17 -0.42 4.78
CA SER A 42 -13.49 0.74 5.36
C SER A 42 -12.60 1.46 4.34
N GLU A 43 -12.40 2.75 4.52
CA GLU A 43 -11.49 3.56 3.68
C GLU A 43 -10.08 3.66 4.28
N THR A 44 -9.65 2.60 4.98
CA THR A 44 -8.39 2.57 5.75
C THR A 44 -7.27 1.78 5.04
N CYS A 45 -7.31 1.66 3.71
CA CYS A 45 -6.30 0.95 2.91
C CYS A 45 -4.85 1.41 3.19
N TRP A 46 -4.64 2.70 3.41
CA TRP A 46 -3.36 3.31 3.77
C TRP A 46 -2.77 2.72 5.08
N ILE A 47 -3.62 2.39 6.07
CA ILE A 47 -3.19 1.70 7.30
C ILE A 47 -2.66 0.31 6.96
N TYR A 48 -3.42 -0.46 6.18
CA TYR A 48 -3.04 -1.82 5.80
C TYR A 48 -1.77 -1.83 4.95
N ALA A 49 -1.63 -0.89 4.01
CA ALA A 49 -0.48 -0.76 3.14
C ALA A 49 0.80 -0.46 3.94
N MET A 50 0.76 0.54 4.80
CA MET A 50 1.94 0.93 5.56
C MET A 50 2.29 -0.09 6.65
N LEU A 51 1.31 -0.70 7.33
CA LEU A 51 1.59 -1.80 8.26
C LEU A 51 2.22 -3.00 7.56
N ALA A 52 1.73 -3.37 6.36
CA ALA A 52 2.34 -4.43 5.58
C ALA A 52 3.78 -4.10 5.13
N THR A 53 4.07 -2.83 4.90
CA THR A 53 5.42 -2.34 4.60
C THR A 53 6.35 -2.52 5.80
N ILE A 54 5.92 -2.12 7.00
CA ILE A 54 6.67 -2.33 8.26
C ILE A 54 6.87 -3.83 8.53
N GLU A 55 5.82 -4.63 8.38
CA GLU A 55 5.88 -6.09 8.52
C GLU A 55 6.91 -6.72 7.58
N THR A 56 6.97 -6.28 6.31
CA THR A 56 7.92 -6.77 5.30
C THR A 56 9.37 -6.48 5.70
N GLU A 57 9.65 -5.29 6.24
CA GLU A 57 10.98 -4.96 6.76
C GLU A 57 11.44 -5.93 7.86
N HIS A 58 10.56 -6.23 8.82
CA HIS A 58 10.87 -7.16 9.91
C HIS A 58 11.02 -8.61 9.42
N LEU A 59 10.16 -9.06 8.51
CA LEU A 59 10.24 -10.39 7.91
C LEU A 59 11.54 -10.60 7.14
N ARG A 60 12.12 -9.55 6.57
CA ARG A 60 13.43 -9.57 5.91
C ARG A 60 14.54 -10.02 6.86
N TRP A 61 14.48 -9.60 8.13
CA TRP A 61 15.41 -9.99 9.18
C TRP A 61 15.08 -11.31 9.87
N GLY A 62 13.92 -11.91 9.55
CA GLY A 62 13.48 -13.17 10.13
C GLY A 62 12.55 -13.02 11.33
N ASP A 63 12.17 -11.79 11.65
CA ASP A 63 11.19 -11.52 12.71
C ASP A 63 9.80 -12.00 12.29
N SER A 64 8.97 -12.36 13.28
CA SER A 64 7.57 -12.71 13.07
C SER A 64 6.68 -11.58 13.58
N VAL A 65 6.42 -10.61 12.72
CA VAL A 65 5.62 -9.42 13.04
C VAL A 65 4.35 -9.44 12.19
N ASN A 66 3.19 -9.30 12.83
CA ASN A 66 1.89 -9.15 12.19
C ASN A 66 1.09 -8.12 13.01
N LEU A 67 0.81 -6.97 12.45
CA LEU A 67 0.30 -5.78 13.15
C LEU A 67 -1.20 -5.60 12.97
N SER A 68 -1.85 -4.98 13.96
CA SER A 68 -3.29 -4.76 13.95
C SER A 68 -3.66 -3.42 13.32
N PRO A 69 -4.33 -3.39 12.16
CA PRO A 69 -4.91 -2.16 11.61
C PRO A 69 -6.03 -1.61 12.51
N TYR A 70 -6.79 -2.48 13.15
CA TYR A 70 -7.90 -2.11 14.02
C TYR A 70 -7.48 -1.28 15.23
N TYR A 71 -6.24 -1.48 15.71
CA TYR A 71 -5.70 -0.66 16.78
C TYR A 71 -5.57 0.81 16.34
N ILE A 72 -5.03 1.04 15.16
CA ILE A 72 -4.89 2.38 14.59
C ILE A 72 -6.26 3.01 14.31
N GLU A 73 -7.17 2.26 13.70
CA GLU A 73 -8.54 2.72 13.47
C GLU A 73 -9.22 3.17 14.77
N LYS A 74 -8.96 2.44 15.87
CA LYS A 74 -9.46 2.80 17.20
C LYS A 74 -8.79 4.05 17.77
N MET A 75 -7.50 4.22 17.54
CA MET A 75 -6.76 5.40 18.02
C MET A 75 -7.14 6.66 17.24
N MET A 76 -7.51 6.55 15.96
CA MET A 76 -8.02 7.68 15.18
C MET A 76 -9.26 8.33 15.80
N GLU A 77 -10.09 7.57 16.52
CA GLU A 77 -11.26 8.13 17.24
C GLU A 77 -10.86 9.17 18.30
N GLN A 78 -9.59 9.23 18.68
CA GLN A 78 -9.05 10.19 19.64
C GLN A 78 -8.38 11.40 18.97
N GLU A 79 -8.27 11.40 17.64
CA GLU A 79 -7.70 12.52 16.88
C GLU A 79 -8.80 13.52 16.53
N PRO A 80 -8.68 14.77 16.99
CA PRO A 80 -9.72 15.78 16.77
C PRO A 80 -9.86 16.19 15.30
N ASP A 81 -8.78 16.04 14.53
CA ASP A 81 -8.71 16.43 13.12
C ASP A 81 -8.90 15.25 12.16
N ALA A 82 -9.10 14.04 12.68
CA ALA A 82 -9.30 12.87 11.83
C ALA A 82 -10.63 12.97 11.05
N PRO A 83 -10.62 12.71 9.75
CA PRO A 83 -11.84 12.76 8.95
C PRO A 83 -12.81 11.63 9.33
N GLU A 84 -14.12 11.89 9.25
CA GLU A 84 -15.16 10.87 9.49
C GLU A 84 -15.03 9.68 8.53
N SER A 85 -14.55 9.91 7.31
CA SER A 85 -14.26 8.86 6.31
C SER A 85 -13.17 7.89 6.74
N LYS A 86 -12.32 8.27 7.71
CA LYS A 86 -11.10 7.56 8.10
C LYS A 86 -10.05 7.46 6.99
N ARG A 87 -10.16 8.27 5.94
CA ARG A 87 -9.13 8.39 4.91
C ARG A 87 -7.87 9.03 5.49
N GLY A 88 -6.73 8.73 4.92
CA GLY A 88 -5.44 9.26 5.35
C GLY A 88 -4.32 8.74 4.45
N GLU A 89 -3.10 9.13 4.76
CA GLU A 89 -1.89 8.77 4.04
C GLU A 89 -0.97 7.90 4.92
N ALA A 90 -0.08 7.13 4.30
CA ALA A 90 0.88 6.28 5.02
C ALA A 90 1.77 7.08 5.98
N ALA A 91 2.12 8.32 5.64
CA ALA A 91 2.86 9.21 6.53
C ALA A 91 2.07 9.51 7.81
N THR A 92 0.76 9.70 7.71
CA THR A 92 -0.14 9.89 8.85
C THR A 92 -0.11 8.68 9.79
N LEU A 93 -0.06 7.45 9.24
CA LEU A 93 0.06 6.25 10.06
C LEU A 93 1.33 6.26 10.91
N LEU A 94 2.47 6.67 10.35
CA LEU A 94 3.73 6.71 11.11
C LEU A 94 3.62 7.66 12.31
N ARG A 95 2.93 8.79 12.17
CA ARG A 95 2.66 9.71 13.29
C ARG A 95 1.71 9.12 14.32
N LEU A 96 0.66 8.41 13.89
CA LEU A 96 -0.26 7.74 14.81
C LEU A 96 0.45 6.64 15.60
N ILE A 97 1.33 5.86 14.95
CA ILE A 97 2.17 4.85 15.62
C ILE A 97 3.10 5.51 16.64
N GLU A 98 3.74 6.61 16.28
CA GLU A 98 4.61 7.34 17.22
C GLU A 98 3.83 7.84 18.45
N LYS A 99 2.62 8.35 18.25
CA LYS A 99 1.78 8.92 19.30
C LYS A 99 1.12 7.87 20.18
N TYR A 100 0.49 6.87 19.57
CA TYR A 100 -0.36 5.90 20.25
C TYR A 100 0.27 4.53 20.42
N GLY A 101 1.34 4.23 19.67
CA GLY A 101 1.91 2.91 19.58
C GLY A 101 1.18 2.02 18.59
N ILE A 102 1.45 0.71 18.69
CA ILE A 102 0.84 -0.34 17.87
C ILE A 102 0.75 -1.64 18.69
N VAL A 103 -0.12 -2.54 18.27
CA VAL A 103 -0.23 -3.88 18.86
C VAL A 103 -0.22 -4.96 17.78
N GLY A 104 0.07 -6.21 18.17
CA GLY A 104 -0.01 -7.35 17.26
C GLY A 104 -1.45 -7.64 16.84
N TYR A 105 -1.61 -8.18 15.64
CA TYR A 105 -2.91 -8.55 15.07
C TYR A 105 -3.69 -9.54 15.96
N ASP A 106 -2.97 -10.47 16.61
CA ASP A 106 -3.59 -11.45 17.50
C ASP A 106 -4.16 -10.84 18.79
N ALA A 107 -3.64 -9.68 19.20
CA ALA A 107 -4.13 -8.97 20.38
C ALA A 107 -5.40 -8.13 20.08
N MET A 108 -5.60 -7.71 18.82
CA MET A 108 -6.78 -6.94 18.42
C MET A 108 -7.14 -7.25 16.97
N ARG A 109 -8.14 -8.09 16.77
CA ARG A 109 -8.62 -8.57 15.44
C ARG A 109 -9.89 -7.90 14.95
N SER A 110 -10.41 -6.92 15.67
CA SER A 110 -11.62 -6.17 15.35
C SER A 110 -11.61 -4.84 16.08
N VAL A 111 -12.24 -3.81 15.51
CA VAL A 111 -12.46 -2.50 16.16
C VAL A 111 -13.31 -2.60 17.42
N ASP A 112 -14.18 -3.63 17.53
CA ASP A 112 -14.99 -3.87 18.72
C ASP A 112 -14.19 -4.45 19.89
N THR A 113 -12.98 -4.94 19.65
CA THR A 113 -12.08 -5.41 20.69
C THR A 113 -11.57 -4.22 21.50
N PRO A 114 -11.61 -4.25 22.84
CA PRO A 114 -10.99 -3.21 23.65
C PRO A 114 -9.49 -3.09 23.32
N ALA A 115 -9.02 -1.85 23.15
CA ALA A 115 -7.61 -1.62 22.88
C ALA A 115 -6.73 -2.16 24.04
N PRO A 116 -5.78 -3.06 23.76
CA PRO A 116 -4.88 -3.60 24.78
C PRO A 116 -4.03 -2.49 25.39
N ARG A 117 -3.82 -2.57 26.72
CA ARG A 117 -2.89 -1.67 27.42
C ARG A 117 -1.45 -2.12 27.30
N PHE A 118 -1.25 -3.42 27.06
CA PHE A 118 0.06 -4.07 27.01
C PHE A 118 0.14 -5.05 25.85
N VAL A 119 1.34 -5.21 25.34
CA VAL A 119 1.74 -6.22 24.35
C VAL A 119 2.69 -7.20 25.03
N PHE A 120 2.42 -8.49 24.90
CA PHE A 120 3.31 -9.53 25.41
C PHE A 120 4.15 -10.10 24.27
N MET A 121 5.45 -10.00 24.37
CA MET A 121 6.37 -10.52 23.36
C MET A 121 7.64 -11.05 24.03
N LEU A 122 8.08 -12.24 23.62
CA LEU A 122 9.29 -12.90 24.16
C LEU A 122 9.34 -13.00 25.69
N GLY A 123 8.17 -13.16 26.32
CA GLY A 123 8.05 -13.29 27.76
C GLY A 123 8.13 -11.99 28.57
N ALA A 124 8.12 -10.85 27.89
CA ALA A 124 8.08 -9.52 28.50
C ALA A 124 6.81 -8.77 28.14
N GLU A 125 6.43 -7.83 28.99
CA GLU A 125 5.30 -6.92 28.82
C GLU A 125 5.81 -5.56 28.33
N TYR A 126 5.17 -5.01 27.31
CA TYR A 126 5.46 -3.71 26.71
C TYR A 126 4.20 -2.88 26.63
N THR A 127 4.31 -1.58 26.78
CA THR A 127 3.25 -0.68 26.32
C THR A 127 3.19 -0.69 24.78
N PRO A 128 2.05 -0.35 24.15
CA PRO A 128 1.95 -0.22 22.70
C PRO A 128 3.01 0.71 22.09
N GLN A 129 3.40 1.78 22.82
CA GLN A 129 4.43 2.72 22.39
C GLN A 129 5.84 2.12 22.46
N GLU A 130 6.16 1.34 23.50
CA GLU A 130 7.44 0.64 23.59
C GLU A 130 7.57 -0.43 22.51
N PHE A 131 6.48 -1.17 22.27
CA PHE A 131 6.43 -2.13 21.18
C PHE A 131 6.62 -1.45 19.81
N ALA A 132 5.94 -0.34 19.56
CA ALA A 132 6.09 0.45 18.34
C ALA A 132 7.53 0.87 18.07
N ARG A 133 8.24 1.34 19.11
CA ARG A 133 9.65 1.77 19.01
C ARG A 133 10.62 0.64 18.66
N SER A 134 10.25 -0.61 18.93
CA SER A 134 11.03 -1.78 18.53
C SER A 134 10.82 -2.14 17.05
N LEU A 135 9.74 -1.63 16.44
CA LEU A 135 9.34 -1.95 15.05
C LEU A 135 9.61 -0.80 14.07
N CYS A 136 9.40 0.42 14.51
CA CYS A 136 9.48 1.61 13.65
C CYS A 136 9.99 2.78 14.49
N ARG A 137 11.20 3.25 14.17
CA ARG A 137 11.78 4.40 14.85
C ARG A 137 11.28 5.70 14.23
N PRO A 138 11.10 6.77 15.04
CA PRO A 138 10.78 8.08 14.51
C PRO A 138 11.78 8.49 13.41
N GLY A 139 11.26 8.90 12.26
CA GLY A 139 12.07 9.33 11.13
C GLY A 139 12.86 8.22 10.42
N GLU A 140 12.55 6.96 10.61
CA GLU A 140 13.15 5.83 9.90
C GLU A 140 12.69 5.75 8.44
N TYR A 141 11.45 6.14 8.18
CA TYR A 141 10.86 6.13 6.85
C TYR A 141 11.01 7.48 6.16
N MET A 142 11.17 7.43 4.85
CA MET A 142 11.09 8.57 3.95
C MET A 142 9.76 8.54 3.22
N GLN A 143 9.17 9.72 3.07
CA GLN A 143 7.97 9.96 2.29
C GLN A 143 8.40 10.63 0.99
N LEU A 144 8.05 10.04 -0.14
CA LEU A 144 8.45 10.48 -1.47
C LEU A 144 7.20 10.83 -2.29
N MET A 145 7.29 11.93 -3.03
CA MET A 145 6.26 12.34 -3.99
C MET A 145 6.90 12.73 -5.33
N CYS A 146 6.07 12.89 -6.36
CA CYS A 146 6.53 13.42 -7.64
C CYS A 146 5.56 14.50 -8.15
N ASP A 147 5.93 15.74 -7.98
CA ASP A 147 5.30 16.89 -8.63
C ASP A 147 6.30 17.56 -9.58
N LYS A 148 6.07 17.43 -10.89
CA LYS A 148 6.94 17.98 -11.94
C LYS A 148 6.93 19.50 -12.01
N ASP A 149 5.91 20.14 -11.44
CA ASP A 149 5.73 21.59 -11.47
C ASP A 149 6.38 22.27 -10.26
N LYS A 150 6.98 21.47 -9.36
CA LYS A 150 7.70 21.91 -8.16
C LYS A 150 9.18 21.51 -8.21
N PRO A 151 10.04 22.23 -7.46
CA PRO A 151 11.46 21.87 -7.40
C PRO A 151 11.68 20.45 -6.86
N TYR A 152 12.53 19.68 -7.54
CA TYR A 152 12.95 18.38 -7.05
C TYR A 152 13.97 18.47 -5.93
N TYR A 153 14.04 17.40 -5.13
CA TYR A 153 14.95 17.23 -3.98
C TYR A 153 14.71 18.23 -2.86
N GLN A 154 13.47 18.69 -2.73
CA GLN A 154 13.00 19.53 -1.62
C GLN A 154 11.82 18.87 -0.95
N GLU A 155 11.75 19.02 0.38
CA GLU A 155 10.59 18.60 1.13
C GLU A 155 9.48 19.64 1.01
N MET A 156 8.27 19.16 0.73
CA MET A 156 7.07 19.99 0.66
C MET A 156 5.85 19.21 1.13
N GLU A 157 4.83 19.92 1.52
CA GLU A 157 3.56 19.32 1.87
C GLU A 157 2.91 18.69 0.65
N LEU A 158 2.36 17.49 0.83
CA LEU A 158 1.56 16.83 -0.18
C LEU A 158 0.16 17.48 -0.18
N ASP A 159 -0.16 18.14 -1.29
CA ASP A 159 -1.45 18.83 -1.47
C ASP A 159 -2.57 17.82 -1.83
N MET A 160 -2.99 17.08 -0.81
CA MET A 160 -4.06 16.07 -0.89
C MET A 160 -4.99 16.22 0.32
N PRO A 161 -6.32 16.07 0.12
CA PRO A 161 -7.28 16.14 1.23
C PRO A 161 -7.03 15.12 2.34
N ASP A 162 -6.49 13.95 1.97
CA ASP A 162 -6.21 12.85 2.88
C ASP A 162 -4.94 13.08 3.72
N ASN A 163 -4.11 14.06 3.35
CA ASN A 163 -2.95 14.53 4.13
C ASN A 163 -3.38 15.56 5.22
N TRP A 164 -4.30 15.15 6.08
CA TRP A 164 -4.91 16.05 7.10
C TRP A 164 -3.95 16.40 8.26
N LEU A 165 -2.81 15.73 8.40
CA LEU A 165 -1.73 16.12 9.33
C LEU A 165 -0.66 17.02 8.67
N HIS A 166 -0.85 17.41 7.41
CA HIS A 166 0.09 18.26 6.66
C HIS A 166 1.50 17.70 6.61
N ASP A 167 1.60 16.38 6.39
CA ASP A 167 2.87 15.68 6.28
C ASP A 167 3.65 16.14 5.06
N ARG A 168 4.98 16.16 5.20
CA ARG A 168 5.90 16.63 4.16
C ARG A 168 6.59 15.47 3.48
N TYR A 169 6.72 15.57 2.17
CA TYR A 169 7.28 14.57 1.29
C TYR A 169 8.47 15.13 0.52
N LEU A 170 9.48 14.33 0.32
CA LEU A 170 10.60 14.68 -0.57
C LEU A 170 10.14 14.55 -2.02
N ASN A 171 10.12 15.68 -2.75
CA ASN A 171 9.78 15.67 -4.16
C ASN A 171 10.94 15.15 -4.99
N ILE A 172 10.75 14.05 -5.74
CA ILE A 172 11.78 13.47 -6.61
C ILE A 172 11.22 13.19 -8.01
N PRO A 173 12.08 13.16 -9.05
CA PRO A 173 11.63 12.76 -10.39
C PRO A 173 11.04 11.36 -10.40
N MET A 174 9.95 11.14 -11.15
CA MET A 174 9.27 9.84 -11.24
C MET A 174 10.20 8.71 -11.71
N ASP A 175 11.13 8.98 -12.64
CA ASP A 175 12.12 7.98 -13.05
C ASP A 175 13.02 7.55 -11.89
N SER A 176 13.41 8.49 -11.04
CA SER A 176 14.19 8.21 -9.84
C SER A 176 13.38 7.41 -8.83
N MET A 177 12.10 7.74 -8.66
CA MET A 177 11.18 7.01 -7.78
C MET A 177 11.05 5.55 -8.21
N ILE A 178 10.80 5.28 -9.49
CA ILE A 178 10.70 3.92 -10.04
C ILE A 178 11.99 3.13 -9.79
N VAL A 179 13.15 3.71 -10.10
CA VAL A 179 14.45 3.06 -9.92
C VAL A 179 14.71 2.74 -8.45
N LYS A 180 14.41 3.68 -7.55
CA LYS A 180 14.59 3.47 -6.10
C LYS A 180 13.63 2.43 -5.56
N THR A 181 12.38 2.45 -5.98
CA THR A 181 11.36 1.44 -5.63
C THR A 181 11.78 0.06 -6.14
N GLU A 182 12.17 -0.07 -7.42
CA GLU A 182 12.62 -1.36 -7.96
C GLU A 182 13.84 -1.88 -7.18
N ARG A 183 14.82 -1.02 -6.88
CA ARG A 183 16.01 -1.40 -6.11
C ARG A 183 15.65 -1.85 -4.69
N ALA A 184 14.80 -1.12 -4.00
CA ALA A 184 14.34 -1.45 -2.65
C ALA A 184 13.67 -2.84 -2.61
N VAL A 185 12.72 -3.08 -3.52
CA VAL A 185 12.01 -4.36 -3.61
C VAL A 185 12.96 -5.51 -3.96
N ARG A 186 13.94 -5.31 -4.86
CA ARG A 186 14.97 -6.32 -5.18
C ARG A 186 15.90 -6.62 -4.01
N ALA A 187 16.10 -5.67 -3.12
CA ALA A 187 16.85 -5.85 -1.87
C ALA A 187 15.97 -6.36 -0.71
N HIS A 188 14.74 -6.80 -1.02
CA HIS A 188 13.75 -7.34 -0.10
C HIS A 188 13.19 -6.34 0.93
N HIS A 189 13.33 -5.04 0.69
CA HIS A 189 12.67 -4.02 1.49
C HIS A 189 11.17 -3.95 1.24
N GLY A 190 10.42 -3.55 2.26
CA GLY A 190 9.02 -3.14 2.14
C GLY A 190 8.92 -1.74 1.53
N VAL A 191 7.92 -1.53 0.69
CA VAL A 191 7.62 -0.22 0.10
C VAL A 191 6.11 -0.04 0.14
N CYS A 192 5.64 1.08 0.71
CA CYS A 192 4.26 1.50 0.60
C CYS A 192 4.08 2.30 -0.69
N TRP A 193 2.97 2.11 -1.35
CA TRP A 193 2.57 2.84 -2.55
C TRP A 193 1.14 3.34 -2.39
N GLU A 194 0.94 4.59 -2.78
CA GLU A 194 -0.35 5.25 -2.74
C GLU A 194 -0.67 5.93 -4.07
N ASP A 195 -1.90 5.75 -4.52
CA ASP A 195 -2.51 6.58 -5.54
C ASP A 195 -3.60 7.48 -4.90
N LYS A 196 -4.42 8.14 -5.71
CA LYS A 196 -5.46 9.07 -5.22
C LYS A 196 -6.57 8.40 -4.42
N GLU A 197 -6.74 7.10 -4.57
CA GLU A 197 -7.91 6.38 -4.08
C GLU A 197 -7.53 5.20 -3.17
N HIS A 198 -6.29 4.71 -3.28
CA HIS A 198 -5.91 3.45 -2.66
C HIS A 198 -4.43 3.37 -2.28
N GLY A 199 -4.16 2.63 -1.19
CA GLY A 199 -2.81 2.31 -0.74
C GLY A 199 -2.56 0.80 -0.74
N MET A 200 -1.38 0.37 -1.16
CA MET A 200 -0.93 -1.04 -1.18
C MET A 200 0.55 -1.17 -0.83
N ALA A 201 0.96 -2.32 -0.30
CA ALA A 201 2.38 -2.60 -0.11
C ALA A 201 2.97 -3.28 -1.35
N ILE A 202 4.11 -2.81 -1.84
CA ILE A 202 4.86 -3.46 -2.91
C ILE A 202 5.68 -4.59 -2.30
N VAL A 203 5.41 -5.82 -2.75
CA VAL A 203 6.02 -7.03 -2.20
C VAL A 203 6.81 -7.82 -3.24
N GLY A 204 6.88 -7.36 -4.48
CA GLY A 204 7.65 -8.08 -5.48
C GLY A 204 7.70 -7.40 -6.84
N ILE A 205 8.36 -8.10 -7.76
CA ILE A 205 8.51 -7.72 -9.17
C ILE A 205 8.21 -8.94 -10.03
N ALA A 206 7.47 -8.73 -11.10
CA ALA A 206 7.15 -9.75 -12.08
C ALA A 206 7.27 -9.20 -13.51
N HIS A 207 7.22 -10.09 -14.48
CA HIS A 207 7.02 -9.74 -15.88
C HIS A 207 5.90 -10.60 -16.48
N ASP A 208 5.24 -10.07 -17.51
CA ASP A 208 4.28 -10.82 -18.29
C ASP A 208 4.99 -11.65 -19.40
N GLU A 209 4.20 -12.36 -20.20
CA GLU A 209 4.66 -13.17 -21.33
C GLU A 209 5.40 -12.38 -22.43
N ASN A 210 5.26 -11.04 -22.43
CA ASN A 210 5.91 -10.14 -23.38
C ASN A 210 7.16 -9.45 -22.78
N GLY A 211 7.50 -9.77 -21.52
CA GLY A 211 8.62 -9.17 -20.80
C GLY A 211 8.31 -7.78 -20.21
N LYS A 212 7.04 -7.36 -20.20
CA LYS A 212 6.64 -6.11 -19.56
C LYS A 212 6.70 -6.28 -18.04
N LYS A 213 7.33 -5.32 -17.35
CA LYS A 213 7.54 -5.36 -15.90
C LYS A 213 6.33 -4.86 -15.12
N TYR A 214 6.13 -5.49 -13.95
CA TYR A 214 5.08 -5.17 -12.99
C TYR A 214 5.63 -5.18 -11.56
N PHE A 215 5.11 -4.31 -10.73
CA PHE A 215 5.18 -4.47 -9.28
C PHE A 215 4.09 -5.42 -8.82
N ILE A 216 4.42 -6.29 -7.88
CA ILE A 216 3.46 -7.17 -7.19
C ILE A 216 3.04 -6.43 -5.93
N MET A 217 1.74 -6.16 -5.84
CA MET A 217 1.13 -5.39 -4.77
C MET A 217 0.38 -6.32 -3.82
N LYS A 218 0.64 -6.21 -2.53
CA LYS A 218 -0.17 -6.83 -1.48
C LYS A 218 -1.35 -5.91 -1.19
N ASN A 219 -2.54 -6.35 -1.60
CA ASN A 219 -3.79 -5.63 -1.37
C ASN A 219 -4.41 -6.00 -0.01
N SER A 220 -5.42 -5.25 0.42
CA SER A 220 -6.15 -5.41 1.68
C SER A 220 -7.62 -5.78 1.50
N TRP A 221 -7.92 -6.57 0.47
CA TRP A 221 -9.29 -7.00 0.14
C TRP A 221 -9.50 -8.51 0.26
N GLY A 222 -8.79 -9.16 1.19
CA GLY A 222 -8.87 -10.60 1.41
C GLY A 222 -8.25 -11.42 0.28
N THR A 223 -8.36 -12.75 0.42
CA THR A 223 -7.75 -13.72 -0.51
C THR A 223 -8.71 -14.29 -1.55
N ASP A 224 -10.01 -14.01 -1.43
CA ASP A 224 -11.03 -14.46 -2.38
C ASP A 224 -11.09 -13.54 -3.61
N ARG A 225 -9.92 -13.38 -4.24
CA ARG A 225 -9.68 -12.54 -5.41
C ARG A 225 -8.67 -13.19 -6.34
N PRO A 226 -8.59 -12.78 -7.62
CA PRO A 226 -7.53 -13.23 -8.51
C PRO A 226 -6.16 -13.11 -7.83
N HIS A 227 -5.28 -14.06 -8.08
CA HIS A 227 -3.92 -14.13 -7.52
C HIS A 227 -3.86 -14.15 -5.97
N GLY A 228 -4.96 -14.58 -5.30
CA GLY A 228 -4.99 -14.73 -3.84
C GLY A 228 -4.85 -13.41 -3.08
N GLY A 229 -5.32 -12.30 -3.65
CA GLY A 229 -5.27 -10.96 -3.06
C GLY A 229 -3.99 -10.18 -3.38
N LEU A 230 -3.18 -10.67 -4.33
CA LEU A 230 -2.10 -9.88 -4.93
C LEU A 230 -2.59 -9.23 -6.22
N ASP A 231 -2.17 -8.00 -6.46
CA ASP A 231 -2.39 -7.26 -7.70
C ASP A 231 -1.07 -7.02 -8.44
N TYR A 232 -1.16 -6.81 -9.76
CA TYR A 232 0.01 -6.56 -10.60
C TYR A 232 -0.14 -5.20 -11.29
N ILE A 233 0.67 -4.24 -10.90
CA ILE A 233 0.66 -2.89 -11.47
C ILE A 233 1.87 -2.74 -12.40
N SER A 234 1.63 -2.48 -13.69
CA SER A 234 2.73 -2.26 -14.61
C SER A 234 3.53 -1.00 -14.24
N PHE A 235 4.82 -0.97 -14.59
CA PHE A 235 5.66 0.20 -14.35
C PHE A 235 5.11 1.46 -15.03
N ASP A 236 4.38 1.32 -16.15
CA ASP A 236 3.71 2.44 -16.81
C ASP A 236 2.52 2.94 -15.98
N ALA A 237 1.71 2.01 -15.41
CA ALA A 237 0.59 2.37 -14.54
C ALA A 237 1.11 2.98 -13.22
N PHE A 238 2.17 2.42 -12.63
CA PHE A 238 2.84 3.01 -11.48
C PHE A 238 3.25 4.46 -11.77
N ARG A 239 3.92 4.72 -12.92
CA ARG A 239 4.32 6.05 -13.35
C ARG A 239 3.15 7.03 -13.43
N LEU A 240 1.99 6.55 -13.87
CA LEU A 240 0.82 7.39 -14.16
C LEU A 240 0.01 7.69 -12.90
N HIS A 241 -0.07 6.74 -11.98
CA HIS A 241 -1.02 6.80 -10.86
C HIS A 241 -0.38 7.10 -9.51
N THR A 242 0.95 6.92 -9.36
CA THR A 242 1.62 7.15 -8.08
C THR A 242 1.47 8.59 -7.60
N VAL A 243 0.96 8.75 -6.40
CA VAL A 243 0.92 9.98 -5.63
C VAL A 243 2.08 10.00 -4.64
N ALA A 244 2.23 8.95 -3.84
CA ALA A 244 3.27 8.85 -2.83
C ALA A 244 3.89 7.44 -2.76
N VAL A 245 5.08 7.38 -2.21
CA VAL A 245 5.80 6.14 -1.89
C VAL A 245 6.55 6.32 -0.58
N GLU A 246 6.40 5.37 0.35
CA GLU A 246 7.14 5.34 1.60
C GLU A 246 8.04 4.11 1.66
N MET A 247 9.26 4.33 2.12
CA MET A 247 10.26 3.29 2.35
C MET A 247 11.24 3.71 3.44
N THR A 248 11.96 2.77 4.02
CA THR A 248 13.01 3.11 4.99
C THR A 248 14.13 3.92 4.33
N LYS A 249 14.85 4.70 5.14
CA LYS A 249 16.05 5.42 4.68
C LYS A 249 17.09 4.46 4.08
N GLU A 250 17.25 3.28 4.68
CA GLU A 250 18.11 2.21 4.16
C GLU A 250 17.68 1.78 2.75
N ALA A 251 16.38 1.51 2.54
CA ALA A 251 15.82 1.15 1.24
C ALA A 251 16.04 2.25 0.18
N TYR A 252 15.89 3.51 0.58
CA TYR A 252 16.18 4.66 -0.28
C TYR A 252 17.68 4.78 -0.62
N GLY A 253 18.56 4.27 0.23
CA GLY A 253 20.02 4.30 0.08
C GLY A 253 20.70 5.38 0.89
N LEU A 254 20.09 5.80 1.98
CA LEU A 254 20.70 6.64 3.01
C LEU A 254 21.19 5.76 4.17
N PRO A 255 22.25 6.16 4.89
CA PRO A 255 22.72 5.44 6.07
C PRO A 255 21.76 5.54 7.23
#